data_a614fbce5cf397e0a7595de8fd81872e
#
_entry.id   a614fbce5cf397e0a7595de8fd81872e
#
_cell.length_a   1.000
_cell.length_b   1.000
_cell.length_c   1.000
_cell.angle_alpha   90.00
_cell.angle_beta   90.00
_cell.angle_gamma   90.00
#
_symmetry.space_group_name_H-M   'P 1'
#
loop_
_entity.id
_entity.type
_entity.pdbx_description
1 polymer ?
#
loop_
_entity_poly.entity_id
_entity_poly.type
_entity_poly.pdbx_seq_one_letter_code
_entity_poly.pdbx_strand_id
1 'polypeptide(L)'
;VSYKATVNKQTELFNAKVSITDPALKDAKIEFKTLSIGKAIDATEINKTDTERNYQLKLVGAFDYAEEEVIAVLMPKDSKDKQQVISSFRLVHLSPKDINVALVPTDAESKNKLSNIETQTNAIYKKVGVKINFNRDDVFDITPYLNGNTVIPTEKNTALSTYSSVQQSINKGYGNKNSDRYILFVADRNSDKAGQL
;
A
#
# COMPACT_ATOMS: atom_id res chain seq x y z
N VAL A 1 10.04 -15.76 -4.71
CA VAL A 1 10.01 -14.61 -5.63
C VAL A 1 9.68 -13.36 -4.84
N SER A 2 10.50 -12.33 -4.98
CA SER A 2 10.26 -11.03 -4.34
C SER A 2 9.36 -10.16 -5.21
N TYR A 3 8.53 -9.33 -4.59
CA TYR A 3 7.62 -8.41 -5.26
C TYR A 3 7.93 -6.96 -4.87
N LYS A 4 7.84 -6.06 -5.82
CA LYS A 4 7.85 -4.61 -5.61
C LYS A 4 6.71 -3.99 -6.41
N ALA A 5 5.94 -3.10 -5.79
CA ALA A 5 4.88 -2.36 -6.47
C ALA A 5 5.33 -0.94 -6.82
N THR A 6 4.83 -0.43 -7.92
CA THR A 6 4.92 0.99 -8.30
C THR A 6 3.58 1.45 -8.87
N VAL A 7 3.25 2.71 -8.66
CA VAL A 7 1.99 3.28 -9.18
C VAL A 7 2.23 3.85 -10.57
N ASN A 8 1.29 3.67 -11.49
CA ASN A 8 1.39 4.20 -12.86
C ASN A 8 1.72 5.70 -12.83
N LYS A 9 2.68 6.11 -13.66
CA LYS A 9 3.25 7.46 -13.75
C LYS A 9 4.02 7.93 -12.51
N GLN A 10 4.25 7.07 -11.53
CA GLN A 10 5.11 7.37 -10.39
C GLN A 10 6.45 6.65 -10.51
N THR A 11 7.44 7.17 -9.82
CA THR A 11 8.78 6.58 -9.73
C THR A 11 9.06 6.20 -8.29
N GLU A 12 9.50 4.96 -8.10
CA GLU A 12 9.94 4.42 -6.82
C GLU A 12 11.43 4.12 -6.86
N LEU A 13 12.14 4.47 -5.80
CA LEU A 13 13.53 4.07 -5.61
C LEU A 13 13.59 2.74 -4.87
N PHE A 14 14.36 1.81 -5.43
CA PHE A 14 14.53 0.48 -4.87
C PHE A 14 16.02 0.16 -4.72
N ASN A 15 16.45 -0.20 -3.50
CA ASN A 15 17.83 -0.56 -3.26
C ASN A 15 18.03 -2.07 -3.46
N ALA A 16 18.93 -2.42 -4.37
CA ALA A 16 19.34 -3.78 -4.65
C ALA A 16 20.78 -4.02 -4.16
N LYS A 17 20.96 -5.11 -3.44
CA LYS A 17 22.27 -5.56 -2.95
C LYS A 17 22.70 -6.80 -3.72
N VAL A 18 23.89 -6.78 -4.27
CA VAL A 18 24.50 -7.92 -4.95
C VAL A 18 25.74 -8.36 -4.18
N SER A 19 25.74 -9.60 -3.70
CA SER A 19 26.90 -10.21 -3.06
C SER A 19 27.77 -10.88 -4.11
N ILE A 20 29.08 -10.67 -4.03
CA ILE A 20 30.09 -11.21 -4.95
C ILE A 20 30.83 -12.33 -4.22
N THR A 21 30.58 -13.56 -4.63
CA THR A 21 31.21 -14.76 -4.05
C THR A 21 32.48 -15.19 -4.80
N ASP A 22 32.58 -14.85 -6.10
CA ASP A 22 33.76 -15.12 -6.91
C ASP A 22 34.59 -13.81 -7.08
N PRO A 23 35.81 -13.74 -6.55
CA PRO A 23 36.65 -12.56 -6.69
C PRO A 23 36.98 -12.18 -8.15
N ALA A 24 36.92 -13.12 -9.09
CA ALA A 24 37.13 -12.84 -10.52
C ALA A 24 36.00 -11.95 -11.11
N LEU A 25 34.85 -11.90 -10.46
CA LEU A 25 33.68 -11.12 -10.88
C LEU A 25 33.56 -9.77 -10.20
N LYS A 26 34.49 -9.38 -9.33
CA LYS A 26 34.43 -8.12 -8.57
C LYS A 26 34.23 -6.87 -9.43
N ASP A 27 34.75 -6.89 -10.67
CA ASP A 27 34.65 -5.77 -11.61
C ASP A 27 33.69 -6.03 -12.77
N ALA A 28 32.94 -7.16 -12.75
CA ALA A 28 31.98 -7.45 -13.79
C ALA A 28 30.85 -6.43 -13.79
N LYS A 29 30.40 -6.01 -14.97
CA LYS A 29 29.25 -5.08 -15.10
C LYS A 29 27.96 -5.80 -14.80
N ILE A 30 27.09 -5.18 -14.00
CA ILE A 30 25.73 -5.65 -13.71
C ILE A 30 24.74 -4.66 -14.31
N GLU A 31 23.77 -5.18 -15.04
CA GLU A 31 22.67 -4.41 -15.61
C GLU A 31 21.35 -4.94 -15.09
N PHE A 32 20.36 -4.04 -15.00
CA PHE A 32 18.98 -4.38 -14.64
C PHE A 32 18.08 -4.10 -15.82
N LYS A 33 17.21 -5.04 -16.16
CA LYS A 33 16.28 -4.89 -17.29
C LYS A 33 15.01 -5.73 -17.09
N THR A 34 13.95 -5.38 -17.83
CA THR A 34 12.75 -6.22 -17.88
C THR A 34 13.03 -7.46 -18.72
N LEU A 35 12.53 -8.60 -18.28
CA LEU A 35 12.75 -9.87 -18.98
C LEU A 35 12.03 -9.90 -20.34
N SER A 36 10.78 -9.40 -20.38
CA SER A 36 9.89 -9.54 -21.54
C SER A 36 10.38 -8.81 -22.78
N ILE A 37 10.83 -7.56 -22.62
CA ILE A 37 11.23 -6.69 -23.74
C ILE A 37 12.68 -6.21 -23.67
N GLY A 38 13.41 -6.62 -22.63
CA GLY A 38 14.80 -6.21 -22.43
C GLY A 38 15.01 -4.72 -22.14
N LYS A 39 13.97 -4.00 -21.72
CA LYS A 39 14.06 -2.58 -21.39
C LYS A 39 14.97 -2.36 -20.19
N ALA A 40 16.02 -1.55 -20.35
CA ALA A 40 16.91 -1.20 -19.26
C ALA A 40 16.19 -0.45 -18.14
N ILE A 41 16.54 -0.81 -16.90
CA ILE A 41 16.15 -0.11 -15.69
C ILE A 41 17.29 0.84 -15.32
N ASP A 42 16.96 2.10 -15.07
CA ASP A 42 17.93 3.09 -14.60
C ASP A 42 18.43 2.68 -13.21
N ALA A 43 19.72 2.41 -13.10
CA ALA A 43 20.38 1.90 -11.91
C ALA A 43 21.68 2.65 -11.64
N THR A 44 21.79 3.21 -10.45
CA THR A 44 22.99 3.90 -9.97
C THR A 44 23.70 3.02 -8.96
N GLU A 45 24.99 2.70 -9.18
CA GLU A 45 25.83 2.04 -8.17
C GLU A 45 26.14 3.07 -7.06
N ILE A 46 25.66 2.82 -5.85
CA ILE A 46 25.79 3.73 -4.69
C ILE A 46 26.94 3.34 -3.77
N ASN A 47 27.34 2.06 -3.79
CA ASN A 47 28.49 1.56 -3.04
C ASN A 47 29.06 0.30 -3.69
N LYS A 48 30.38 0.15 -3.66
CA LYS A 48 31.12 -1.01 -4.18
C LYS A 48 32.24 -1.39 -3.22
N THR A 49 32.29 -2.66 -2.89
CA THR A 49 33.42 -3.31 -2.20
C THR A 49 33.85 -4.54 -3.01
N ASP A 50 34.91 -5.24 -2.58
CA ASP A 50 35.33 -6.48 -3.23
C ASP A 50 34.30 -7.61 -3.14
N THR A 51 33.42 -7.56 -2.15
CA THR A 51 32.43 -8.63 -1.87
C THR A 51 30.98 -8.20 -2.05
N GLU A 52 30.72 -6.91 -2.30
CA GLU A 52 29.36 -6.39 -2.33
C GLU A 52 29.24 -5.17 -3.23
N ARG A 53 28.10 -5.07 -3.92
CA ARG A 53 27.68 -3.87 -4.65
C ARG A 53 26.26 -3.51 -4.28
N ASN A 54 26.01 -2.25 -4.06
CA ASN A 54 24.70 -1.71 -3.78
C ASN A 54 24.26 -0.78 -4.91
N TYR A 55 23.07 -1.02 -5.41
CA TYR A 55 22.46 -0.24 -6.49
C TYR A 55 21.18 0.41 -6.02
N GLN A 56 20.93 1.62 -6.50
CA GLN A 56 19.63 2.26 -6.42
C GLN A 56 18.97 2.20 -7.79
N LEU A 57 17.87 1.46 -7.88
CA LEU A 57 17.08 1.29 -9.10
C LEU A 57 15.94 2.31 -9.12
N LYS A 58 15.69 2.89 -10.28
CA LYS A 58 14.56 3.77 -10.55
C LYS A 58 13.44 2.97 -11.24
N LEU A 59 12.46 2.54 -10.46
CA LEU A 59 11.33 1.76 -10.95
C LEU A 59 10.19 2.71 -11.34
N VAL A 60 9.83 2.73 -12.61
CA VAL A 60 8.77 3.60 -13.13
C VAL A 60 7.51 2.80 -13.38
N GLY A 61 6.38 3.24 -12.82
CA GLY A 61 5.07 2.70 -13.13
C GLY A 61 4.67 3.08 -14.56
N ALA A 62 4.57 2.08 -15.44
CA ALA A 62 4.33 2.29 -16.86
C ALA A 62 2.96 1.77 -17.33
N PHE A 63 2.32 0.94 -16.55
CA PHE A 63 1.10 0.24 -16.94
C PHE A 63 0.01 0.34 -15.85
N ASP A 64 -1.20 -0.01 -16.23
CA ASP A 64 -2.33 -0.15 -15.32
C ASP A 64 -2.56 -1.65 -15.04
N TYR A 65 -2.40 -2.06 -13.77
CA TYR A 65 -2.62 -3.43 -13.32
C TYR A 65 -1.85 -4.49 -14.13
N ALA A 66 -0.57 -4.25 -14.36
CA ALA A 66 0.31 -5.18 -15.04
C ALA A 66 1.40 -5.69 -14.09
N GLU A 67 2.00 -6.81 -14.48
CA GLU A 67 3.15 -7.39 -13.80
C GLU A 67 4.23 -7.69 -14.83
N GLU A 68 5.47 -7.36 -14.50
CA GLU A 68 6.64 -7.71 -15.30
C GLU A 68 7.77 -8.24 -14.41
N GLU A 69 8.63 -9.05 -15.00
CA GLU A 69 9.81 -9.55 -14.32
C GLU A 69 11.00 -8.65 -14.62
N VAL A 70 11.64 -8.17 -13.57
CA VAL A 70 12.91 -7.44 -13.65
C VAL A 70 14.02 -8.41 -13.29
N ILE A 71 15.04 -8.48 -14.14
CA ILE A 71 16.22 -9.33 -13.96
C ILE A 71 17.47 -8.49 -13.75
N ALA A 72 18.35 -9.00 -12.88
CA ALA A 72 19.74 -8.55 -12.78
C ALA A 72 20.60 -9.45 -13.64
N VAL A 73 21.41 -8.87 -14.49
CA VAL A 73 22.21 -9.59 -15.50
C VAL A 73 23.68 -9.26 -15.31
N LEU A 74 24.48 -10.29 -15.18
CA LEU A 74 25.93 -10.19 -15.25
C LEU A 74 26.34 -10.09 -16.72
N MET A 75 26.98 -8.98 -17.07
CA MET A 75 27.46 -8.76 -18.43
C MET A 75 28.81 -9.43 -18.65
N PRO A 76 28.98 -10.18 -19.74
CA PRO A 76 30.25 -10.83 -20.05
C PRO A 76 31.33 -9.78 -20.39
N LYS A 77 32.57 -10.15 -20.15
CA LYS A 77 33.75 -9.35 -20.57
C LYS A 77 33.91 -9.35 -22.09
N ASP A 78 33.66 -10.50 -22.72
CA ASP A 78 33.61 -10.62 -24.19
C ASP A 78 32.17 -10.58 -24.68
N SER A 79 31.88 -9.76 -25.67
CA SER A 79 30.57 -9.63 -26.28
C SER A 79 30.03 -10.91 -26.92
N LYS A 80 30.91 -11.90 -27.18
CA LYS A 80 30.53 -13.21 -27.72
C LYS A 80 29.98 -14.17 -26.66
N ASP A 81 30.27 -13.90 -25.38
CA ASP A 81 29.79 -14.72 -24.28
C ASP A 81 28.33 -14.39 -23.95
N LYS A 82 27.64 -15.37 -23.37
CA LYS A 82 26.23 -15.19 -22.99
C LYS A 82 26.11 -14.38 -21.69
N GLN A 83 25.14 -13.50 -21.68
CA GLN A 83 24.71 -12.82 -20.45
C GLN A 83 24.16 -13.86 -19.47
N GLN A 84 24.44 -13.68 -18.18
CA GLN A 84 23.96 -14.55 -17.13
C GLN A 84 22.97 -13.81 -16.23
N VAL A 85 21.77 -14.34 -16.09
CA VAL A 85 20.78 -13.84 -15.10
C VAL A 85 21.22 -14.31 -13.72
N ILE A 86 21.40 -13.36 -12.80
CA ILE A 86 21.89 -13.64 -11.44
C ILE A 86 20.79 -13.50 -10.40
N SER A 87 19.74 -12.73 -10.69
CA SER A 87 18.58 -12.57 -9.80
C SER A 87 17.38 -12.02 -10.57
N SER A 88 16.19 -12.16 -9.99
CA SER A 88 14.98 -11.50 -10.49
C SER A 88 14.01 -11.12 -9.38
N PHE A 89 13.11 -10.19 -9.68
CA PHE A 89 11.94 -9.87 -8.88
C PHE A 89 10.76 -9.48 -9.77
N ARG A 90 9.54 -9.53 -9.21
CA ARG A 90 8.32 -9.10 -9.89
C ARG A 90 8.03 -7.63 -9.60
N LEU A 91 7.87 -6.85 -10.65
CA LEU A 91 7.42 -5.46 -10.59
C LEU A 91 5.94 -5.41 -10.92
N VAL A 92 5.12 -5.02 -9.93
CA VAL A 92 3.68 -4.89 -10.06
C VAL A 92 3.34 -3.42 -10.29
N HIS A 93 2.64 -3.14 -11.38
CA HIS A 93 2.16 -1.81 -11.73
C HIS A 93 0.73 -1.64 -11.21
N LEU A 94 0.49 -0.59 -10.43
CA LEU A 94 -0.80 -0.27 -9.84
C LEU A 94 -1.40 0.96 -10.50
N SER A 95 -2.70 0.94 -10.81
CA SER A 95 -3.41 2.14 -11.22
C SER A 95 -3.72 3.04 -10.03
N PRO A 96 -3.59 4.36 -10.16
CA PRO A 96 -4.12 5.30 -9.18
C PRO A 96 -5.62 5.11 -9.01
N LYS A 97 -6.10 5.17 -7.76
CA LYS A 97 -7.52 5.05 -7.45
C LYS A 97 -7.94 6.09 -6.42
N ASP A 98 -9.01 6.81 -6.71
CA ASP A 98 -9.65 7.71 -5.76
C ASP A 98 -10.83 6.99 -5.08
N ILE A 99 -10.94 7.16 -3.77
CA ILE A 99 -12.02 6.61 -2.95
C ILE A 99 -12.61 7.76 -2.12
N ASN A 100 -13.92 7.94 -2.17
CA ASN A 100 -14.62 8.93 -1.36
C ASN A 100 -15.08 8.29 -0.05
N VAL A 101 -14.76 8.91 1.08
CA VAL A 101 -15.14 8.45 2.42
C VAL A 101 -15.73 9.60 3.20
N ALA A 102 -16.92 9.40 3.75
CA ALA A 102 -17.49 10.30 4.75
C ALA A 102 -17.01 9.87 6.14
N LEU A 103 -16.38 10.78 6.88
CA LEU A 103 -16.10 10.63 8.30
C LEU A 103 -17.26 11.17 9.09
N VAL A 104 -17.95 10.30 9.81
CA VAL A 104 -19.11 10.64 10.62
C VAL A 104 -18.74 10.51 12.10
N PRO A 105 -18.41 11.61 12.79
CA PRO A 105 -18.13 11.55 14.21
C PRO A 105 -19.39 11.26 15.00
N THR A 106 -19.31 10.41 16.02
CA THR A 106 -20.47 10.01 16.84
C THR A 106 -20.65 10.88 18.09
N ASP A 107 -19.68 11.73 18.37
CA ASP A 107 -19.65 12.68 19.50
C ASP A 107 -18.62 13.82 19.26
N ALA A 108 -18.57 14.76 20.16
CA ALA A 108 -17.66 15.91 20.06
C ALA A 108 -16.17 15.51 20.17
N GLU A 109 -15.85 14.47 20.93
CA GLU A 109 -14.49 14.03 21.13
C GLU A 109 -13.96 13.29 19.89
N SER A 110 -14.77 12.45 19.30
CA SER A 110 -14.42 11.76 18.05
C SER A 110 -14.22 12.73 16.89
N LYS A 111 -14.96 13.87 16.88
CA LYS A 111 -14.78 14.94 15.90
C LYS A 111 -13.36 15.51 15.90
N ASN A 112 -12.74 15.63 17.07
CA ASN A 112 -11.38 16.15 17.21
C ASN A 112 -10.30 15.21 16.63
N LYS A 113 -10.63 13.94 16.43
CA LYS A 113 -9.70 12.91 15.91
C LYS A 113 -9.66 12.83 14.40
N LEU A 114 -10.62 13.44 13.70
CA LEU A 114 -10.80 13.28 12.25
C LEU A 114 -9.55 13.67 11.44
N SER A 115 -8.92 14.80 11.76
CA SER A 115 -7.71 15.25 11.04
C SER A 115 -6.55 14.25 11.13
N ASN A 116 -6.39 13.59 12.26
CA ASN A 116 -5.37 12.56 12.44
C ASN A 116 -5.67 11.31 11.62
N ILE A 117 -6.92 10.88 11.62
CA ILE A 117 -7.38 9.73 10.80
C ILE A 117 -7.11 9.99 9.32
N GLU A 118 -7.49 11.14 8.79
CA GLU A 118 -7.26 11.54 7.40
C GLU A 118 -5.78 11.48 7.04
N THR A 119 -4.94 12.11 7.87
CA THR A 119 -3.49 12.20 7.63
C THR A 119 -2.84 10.81 7.63
N GLN A 120 -3.11 10.00 8.66
CA GLN A 120 -2.50 8.67 8.78
C GLN A 120 -2.99 7.73 7.68
N THR A 121 -4.28 7.73 7.39
CA THR A 121 -4.86 6.86 6.37
C THR A 121 -4.28 7.18 4.99
N ASN A 122 -4.25 8.46 4.61
CA ASN A 122 -3.68 8.85 3.31
C ASN A 122 -2.17 8.56 3.24
N ALA A 123 -1.41 8.68 4.34
CA ALA A 123 0.00 8.32 4.35
C ALA A 123 0.24 6.82 4.08
N ILE A 124 -0.67 5.95 4.52
CA ILE A 124 -0.61 4.51 4.29
C ILE A 124 -1.02 4.17 2.86
N TYR A 125 -2.19 4.61 2.43
CA TYR A 125 -2.80 4.20 1.16
C TYR A 125 -2.15 4.84 -0.06
N LYS A 126 -1.53 6.02 0.08
CA LYS A 126 -0.74 6.64 -0.98
C LYS A 126 0.37 5.73 -1.50
N LYS A 127 0.93 4.86 -0.65
CA LYS A 127 2.00 3.91 -1.03
C LYS A 127 1.55 2.87 -2.06
N VAL A 128 0.25 2.62 -2.14
CA VAL A 128 -0.36 1.70 -3.11
C VAL A 128 -1.20 2.42 -4.16
N GLY A 129 -1.01 3.73 -4.31
CA GLY A 129 -1.67 4.55 -5.32
C GLY A 129 -3.13 4.87 -5.02
N VAL A 130 -3.61 4.62 -3.82
CA VAL A 130 -4.98 4.99 -3.41
C VAL A 130 -4.96 6.35 -2.72
N LYS A 131 -5.79 7.26 -3.22
CA LYS A 131 -6.08 8.54 -2.59
C LYS A 131 -7.47 8.47 -1.98
N ILE A 132 -7.57 8.75 -0.68
CA ILE A 132 -8.86 8.81 -0.01
C ILE A 132 -9.27 10.28 0.12
N ASN A 133 -10.38 10.61 -0.51
CA ASN A 133 -10.99 11.93 -0.42
C ASN A 133 -11.98 11.90 0.75
N PHE A 134 -11.58 12.49 1.86
CA PHE A 134 -12.42 12.54 3.06
C PHE A 134 -13.37 13.72 3.02
N ASN A 135 -14.62 13.47 3.36
CA ASN A 135 -15.65 14.47 3.67
C ASN A 135 -16.03 14.33 5.13
N ARG A 136 -16.06 15.42 5.87
CA ARG A 136 -16.46 15.42 7.28
C ARG A 136 -17.93 15.76 7.36
N ASP A 137 -18.70 14.81 7.83
CA ASP A 137 -20.12 15.04 8.10
C ASP A 137 -20.33 15.59 9.53
N ASP A 138 -21.53 16.04 9.83
CA ASP A 138 -21.88 16.49 11.17
C ASP A 138 -21.87 15.34 12.18
N VAL A 139 -21.82 15.69 13.46
CA VAL A 139 -21.91 14.70 14.54
C VAL A 139 -23.24 13.97 14.45
N PHE A 140 -23.16 12.65 14.39
CA PHE A 140 -24.31 11.75 14.43
C PHE A 140 -24.35 11.05 15.79
N ASP A 141 -25.23 11.51 16.69
CA ASP A 141 -25.37 10.90 18.03
C ASP A 141 -25.91 9.47 17.91
N ILE A 142 -25.07 8.51 18.28
CA ILE A 142 -25.42 7.09 18.29
C ILE A 142 -26.03 6.61 19.61
N THR A 143 -26.07 7.44 20.64
CA THR A 143 -26.57 7.09 21.98
C THR A 143 -27.98 6.43 21.95
N PRO A 144 -28.94 6.91 21.16
CA PRO A 144 -30.26 6.28 21.07
C PRO A 144 -30.26 4.83 20.59
N TYR A 145 -29.20 4.43 19.86
CA TYR A 145 -29.10 3.10 19.27
C TYR A 145 -28.36 2.09 20.18
N LEU A 146 -27.70 2.58 21.24
CA LEU A 146 -26.88 1.75 22.12
C LEU A 146 -27.70 1.00 23.20
N ASN A 147 -28.98 1.28 23.34
CA ASN A 147 -29.86 0.65 24.33
C ASN A 147 -29.28 0.72 25.77
N GLY A 148 -28.69 1.85 26.13
CA GLY A 148 -28.06 2.07 27.43
C GLY A 148 -26.64 1.47 27.58
N ASN A 149 -26.11 0.82 26.56
CA ASN A 149 -24.73 0.31 26.60
C ASN A 149 -23.72 1.47 26.41
N THR A 150 -22.61 1.38 27.12
CA THR A 150 -21.46 2.29 26.95
C THR A 150 -20.47 1.81 25.89
N VAL A 151 -20.60 0.57 25.45
CA VAL A 151 -19.74 -0.12 24.50
C VAL A 151 -20.55 -0.45 23.25
N ILE A 152 -19.95 -0.31 22.07
CA ILE A 152 -20.57 -0.72 20.82
C ILE A 152 -20.40 -2.25 20.70
N PRO A 153 -21.50 -3.03 20.76
CA PRO A 153 -21.39 -4.48 20.65
C PRO A 153 -20.94 -4.91 19.25
N THR A 154 -20.07 -5.90 19.19
CA THR A 154 -19.67 -6.56 17.95
C THR A 154 -20.12 -8.01 17.94
N GLU A 155 -20.42 -8.57 16.77
CA GLU A 155 -20.77 -9.99 16.67
C GLU A 155 -19.57 -10.90 17.00
N LYS A 156 -19.83 -11.93 17.79
CA LYS A 156 -18.81 -12.93 18.14
C LYS A 156 -18.70 -13.97 17.01
N ASN A 157 -17.47 -14.24 16.57
CA ASN A 157 -17.09 -15.43 15.80
C ASN A 157 -17.38 -15.49 14.31
N THR A 158 -17.35 -14.41 13.55
CA THR A 158 -17.37 -14.51 12.10
C THR A 158 -16.07 -14.00 11.49
N ALA A 159 -15.48 -14.78 10.57
CA ALA A 159 -14.26 -14.41 9.84
C ALA A 159 -14.48 -13.18 8.91
N LEU A 160 -15.74 -12.94 8.54
CA LEU A 160 -16.23 -11.73 7.89
C LEU A 160 -17.29 -11.17 8.84
N SER A 161 -16.94 -10.16 9.61
CA SER A 161 -17.81 -9.58 10.60
C SER A 161 -19.12 -9.08 9.97
N THR A 162 -20.22 -9.79 10.25
CA THR A 162 -21.54 -9.22 10.09
C THR A 162 -21.73 -8.14 11.14
N TYR A 163 -22.32 -7.01 10.77
CA TYR A 163 -22.63 -5.97 11.72
C TYR A 163 -23.60 -6.52 12.80
N SER A 164 -23.33 -6.19 14.06
CA SER A 164 -24.27 -6.45 15.15
C SER A 164 -25.60 -5.73 14.92
N SER A 165 -26.66 -6.15 15.60
CA SER A 165 -27.97 -5.48 15.53
C SER A 165 -27.88 -3.99 15.87
N VAL A 166 -27.00 -3.62 16.80
CA VAL A 166 -26.73 -2.22 17.16
C VAL A 166 -26.04 -1.49 16.00
N GLN A 167 -25.00 -2.06 15.43
CA GLN A 167 -24.31 -1.47 14.28
C GLN A 167 -25.23 -1.32 13.06
N GLN A 168 -26.08 -2.31 12.82
CA GLN A 168 -27.10 -2.24 11.76
C GLN A 168 -28.11 -1.11 12.03
N SER A 169 -28.53 -0.92 13.28
CA SER A 169 -29.46 0.15 13.68
C SER A 169 -28.82 1.53 13.51
N ILE A 170 -27.56 1.69 13.92
CA ILE A 170 -26.77 2.92 13.70
C ILE A 170 -26.69 3.21 12.19
N ASN A 171 -26.30 2.23 11.40
CA ASN A 171 -26.20 2.39 9.96
C ASN A 171 -27.57 2.71 9.32
N LYS A 172 -28.64 2.07 9.76
CA LYS A 172 -29.99 2.34 9.27
C LYS A 172 -30.46 3.75 9.65
N GLY A 173 -30.17 4.20 10.87
CA GLY A 173 -30.58 5.52 11.40
C GLY A 173 -29.83 6.70 10.75
N TYR A 174 -28.65 6.48 10.26
CA TYR A 174 -27.90 7.54 9.58
C TYR A 174 -28.52 7.89 8.23
N GLY A 175 -29.07 9.12 8.11
CA GLY A 175 -29.86 9.53 6.96
C GLY A 175 -29.06 10.04 5.75
N ASN A 176 -27.82 10.51 5.96
CA ASN A 176 -27.00 11.13 4.90
C ASN A 176 -26.21 10.06 4.10
N LYS A 177 -26.92 9.12 3.50
CA LYS A 177 -26.33 8.05 2.69
C LYS A 177 -26.26 8.48 1.23
N ASN A 178 -25.08 8.35 0.66
CA ASN A 178 -24.83 8.54 -0.76
C ASN A 178 -24.08 7.30 -1.29
N SER A 179 -24.53 6.75 -2.41
CA SER A 179 -23.91 5.57 -3.05
C SER A 179 -22.47 5.81 -3.52
N ASP A 180 -22.08 7.07 -3.68
CA ASP A 180 -20.79 7.45 -4.27
C ASP A 180 -19.64 7.53 -3.24
N ARG A 181 -19.93 7.22 -1.97
CA ARG A 181 -18.97 7.27 -0.88
C ARG A 181 -19.14 6.14 0.12
N TYR A 182 -18.06 5.73 0.72
CA TYR A 182 -18.07 4.89 1.92
C TYR A 182 -18.38 5.75 3.15
N ILE A 183 -19.00 5.17 4.15
CA ILE A 183 -19.31 5.83 5.42
C ILE A 183 -18.47 5.18 6.50
N LEU A 184 -17.68 5.99 7.22
CA LEU A 184 -16.88 5.57 8.35
C LEU A 184 -17.34 6.31 9.59
N PHE A 185 -18.04 5.61 10.49
CA PHE A 185 -18.38 6.15 11.81
C PHE A 185 -17.14 6.17 12.71
N VAL A 186 -16.84 7.33 13.28
CA VAL A 186 -15.71 7.53 14.20
C VAL A 186 -16.27 7.73 15.61
N ALA A 187 -15.98 6.78 16.48
CA ALA A 187 -16.47 6.80 17.86
C ALA A 187 -15.28 6.86 18.85
N ASP A 188 -15.41 7.69 19.87
CA ASP A 188 -14.51 7.68 21.03
C ASP A 188 -15.11 6.83 22.15
N ARG A 189 -15.38 5.57 21.82
CA ARG A 189 -15.95 4.58 22.72
C ARG A 189 -15.23 3.26 22.56
N ASN A 190 -15.12 2.52 23.65
CA ASN A 190 -14.60 1.17 23.57
C ASN A 190 -15.58 0.27 22.81
N SER A 191 -15.07 -0.59 21.95
CA SER A 191 -15.82 -1.75 21.48
C SER A 191 -15.57 -2.94 22.38
N ASP A 192 -16.43 -3.92 22.39
CA ASP A 192 -16.21 -5.17 23.14
C ASP A 192 -15.05 -6.00 22.57
N LYS A 193 -14.55 -5.60 21.39
CA LYS A 193 -13.33 -6.11 20.78
C LYS A 193 -12.48 -4.95 20.25
N ALA A 194 -11.29 -4.78 20.82
CA ALA A 194 -10.32 -3.82 20.33
C ALA A 194 -9.95 -4.14 18.86
N GLY A 195 -10.08 -3.16 17.96
CA GLY A 195 -9.60 -3.25 16.59
C GLY A 195 -10.59 -3.76 15.54
N GLN A 196 -11.88 -3.91 15.88
CA GLN A 196 -12.95 -4.11 14.89
C GLN A 196 -13.75 -2.81 14.70
N LEU A 197 -13.31 -2.02 13.76
CA LEU A 197 -14.10 -0.95 13.12
C LEU A 197 -14.08 -1.20 11.61
#